data_10491695269c1ed6d3a9965bd13bffba
#
_entry.id   10491695269c1ed6d3a9965bd13bffba
#
_cell.length_a   1.000
_cell.length_b   1.000
_cell.length_c   1.000
_cell.angle_alpha   90.00
_cell.angle_beta   90.00
_cell.angle_gamma   90.00
#
_symmetry.space_group_name_H-M   'P 1'
#
loop_
_entity.id
_entity.type
_entity.pdbx_description
1 polymer ?
#
loop_
_entity_poly.entity_id
_entity_poly.type
_entity_poly.pdbx_seq_one_letter_code
_entity_poly.pdbx_strand_id
1 'polypeptide(L)'
;MCEFKSGIIFKNRVELAPLGNESHSSLLENLGVEDNEFNASKKFVRAELIPPEKYVITSDISKWTYKVDQDIVPEWYSNDSERYEEEFKESVKNFMNKNFKEEFGYYWTNIRMDGKIYHFMYGVITHMSFGSNNNYTESAIRKYLKEYKLAKDIKDKYGNSIVPFENKLLSMDGFDDYGVIKDDVLSIPNFDLFRKCGNRLPLIDYPYWLSTPNQTPSRKDSSYVQIADSDGFMDYDDCDWGVLGVRPFFITVS
;
A
#
# COMPACT_ATOMS: atom_id res chain seq x y z
N MET A 1 14.98 17.48 -22.79
CA MET A 1 14.26 16.26 -22.37
C MET A 1 14.19 16.29 -20.87
N CYS A 2 13.00 16.34 -20.28
CA CYS A 2 12.88 16.21 -18.82
C CYS A 2 13.08 14.75 -18.44
N GLU A 3 14.03 14.48 -17.57
CA GLU A 3 14.27 13.14 -17.05
C GLU A 3 13.61 12.99 -15.68
N PHE A 4 12.61 12.12 -15.59
CA PHE A 4 11.96 11.81 -14.32
C PHE A 4 12.82 10.81 -13.55
N LYS A 5 13.34 11.17 -12.38
CA LYS A 5 14.31 10.35 -11.66
C LYS A 5 13.79 9.63 -10.44
N SER A 6 12.74 10.11 -9.82
CA SER A 6 12.19 9.50 -8.62
C SER A 6 10.71 9.80 -8.44
N GLY A 7 10.09 9.06 -7.58
CA GLY A 7 8.70 9.25 -7.22
C GLY A 7 8.44 8.92 -5.76
N ILE A 8 7.49 9.59 -5.18
CA ILE A 8 6.85 9.24 -3.92
C ILE A 8 5.44 8.75 -4.23
N ILE A 9 5.01 7.72 -3.53
CA ILE A 9 3.65 7.22 -3.62
C ILE A 9 2.92 7.67 -2.37
N PHE A 10 1.88 8.52 -2.55
CA PHE A 10 1.07 9.06 -1.49
C PHE A 10 -0.40 8.82 -1.76
N LYS A 11 -1.17 8.50 -0.73
CA LYS A 11 -2.64 8.44 -0.79
C LYS A 11 -3.19 7.77 -2.06
N ASN A 12 -2.62 6.61 -2.41
CA ASN A 12 -2.94 5.87 -3.64
C ASN A 12 -2.66 6.64 -4.95
N ARG A 13 -1.77 7.57 -4.90
CA ARG A 13 -1.28 8.32 -6.06
C ARG A 13 0.22 8.20 -6.15
N VAL A 14 0.73 8.37 -7.35
CA VAL A 14 2.16 8.50 -7.59
C VAL A 14 2.44 9.95 -7.93
N GLU A 15 3.31 10.56 -7.17
CA GLU A 15 3.77 11.90 -7.38
C GLU A 15 5.22 11.85 -7.85
N LEU A 16 5.49 12.33 -9.04
CA LEU A 16 6.83 12.39 -9.61
C LEU A 16 7.18 13.84 -9.93
N ALA A 17 8.44 14.18 -9.66
CA ALA A 17 9.01 15.43 -10.11
C ALA A 17 10.25 15.13 -10.96
N PRO A 18 10.59 15.96 -11.94
CA PRO A 18 11.89 15.87 -12.56
C PRO A 18 12.96 15.97 -11.48
N LEU A 19 13.82 14.96 -11.35
CA LEU A 19 14.92 14.88 -10.39
C LEU A 19 14.57 14.51 -8.93
N GLY A 20 13.38 14.02 -8.64
CA GLY A 20 13.08 13.40 -7.34
C GLY A 20 12.34 14.28 -6.34
N ASN A 21 12.24 13.79 -5.11
CA ASN A 21 11.47 14.39 -4.03
C ASN A 21 12.26 15.35 -3.16
N GLU A 22 13.30 15.88 -3.67
CA GLU A 22 14.11 16.87 -2.97
C GLU A 22 13.34 18.20 -2.88
N SER A 23 13.70 19.01 -1.92
CA SER A 23 13.20 20.37 -1.84
C SER A 23 13.51 21.09 -3.17
N HIS A 24 12.71 22.08 -3.51
CA HIS A 24 12.90 22.82 -4.76
C HIS A 24 14.35 23.36 -4.89
N SER A 25 14.90 23.89 -3.80
CA SER A 25 16.29 24.36 -3.73
C SER A 25 17.30 23.24 -4.00
N SER A 26 17.12 22.06 -3.41
CA SER A 26 18.01 20.91 -3.65
C SER A 26 17.95 20.42 -5.09
N LEU A 27 16.77 20.47 -5.72
CA LEU A 27 16.64 20.12 -7.13
C LEU A 27 17.41 21.06 -8.04
N LEU A 28 17.33 22.36 -7.79
CA LEU A 28 18.04 23.36 -8.56
C LEU A 28 19.56 23.29 -8.35
N GLU A 29 19.99 23.06 -7.11
CA GLU A 29 21.40 22.87 -6.77
C GLU A 29 21.99 21.66 -7.51
N ASN A 30 21.31 20.53 -7.50
CA ASN A 30 21.72 19.31 -8.22
C ASN A 30 21.81 19.52 -9.75
N LEU A 31 21.10 20.50 -10.28
CA LEU A 31 21.14 20.89 -11.69
C LEU A 31 22.21 21.97 -11.98
N GLY A 32 22.84 22.52 -10.96
CA GLY A 32 23.73 23.67 -11.11
C GLY A 32 23.01 24.94 -11.59
N VAL A 33 21.76 25.11 -11.18
CA VAL A 33 20.90 26.24 -11.57
C VAL A 33 20.61 27.10 -10.35
N GLU A 34 20.64 28.42 -10.51
CA GLU A 34 20.25 29.34 -9.45
C GLU A 34 18.79 29.12 -9.03
N ASP A 35 18.59 29.09 -7.71
CA ASP A 35 17.25 28.97 -7.10
C ASP A 35 16.51 30.29 -7.23
N ASN A 36 15.70 30.41 -8.27
CA ASN A 36 14.78 31.53 -8.44
C ASN A 36 13.48 31.06 -9.14
N GLU A 37 12.40 31.74 -8.88
CA GLU A 37 11.06 31.36 -9.39
C GLU A 37 11.02 31.22 -10.92
N PHE A 38 11.79 32.02 -11.63
CA PHE A 38 11.82 32.01 -13.10
C PHE A 38 12.47 30.72 -13.64
N ASN A 39 13.56 30.28 -13.04
CA ASN A 39 14.22 29.04 -13.43
C ASN A 39 13.43 27.82 -12.97
N ALA A 40 12.80 27.90 -11.82
CA ALA A 40 11.94 26.87 -11.29
C ALA A 40 10.75 26.59 -12.21
N SER A 41 10.00 27.62 -12.56
CA SER A 41 8.79 27.49 -13.40
C SER A 41 9.11 26.97 -14.81
N LYS A 42 10.31 27.17 -15.31
CA LYS A 42 10.70 26.75 -16.66
C LYS A 42 11.17 25.31 -16.78
N LYS A 43 11.56 24.67 -15.67
CA LYS A 43 12.26 23.38 -15.72
C LYS A 43 11.50 22.21 -15.13
N PHE A 44 10.49 22.46 -14.35
CA PHE A 44 9.78 21.41 -13.64
C PHE A 44 8.27 21.48 -13.83
N VAL A 45 7.69 20.34 -14.09
CA VAL A 45 6.27 20.09 -13.99
C VAL A 45 6.07 19.05 -12.91
N ARG A 46 5.28 19.37 -11.91
CA ARG A 46 4.83 18.40 -10.94
C ARG A 46 3.61 17.69 -11.48
N ALA A 47 3.66 16.38 -11.50
CA ALA A 47 2.57 15.58 -12.02
C ALA A 47 2.23 14.43 -11.08
N GLU A 48 1.01 13.98 -11.18
CA GLU A 48 0.42 12.96 -10.31
C GLU A 48 -0.31 11.93 -11.16
N LEU A 49 -0.14 10.64 -10.81
CA LEU A 49 -0.98 9.57 -11.34
C LEU A 49 -1.86 9.01 -10.24
N ILE A 50 -3.16 9.03 -10.46
CA ILE A 50 -4.16 8.59 -9.51
C ILE A 50 -4.78 7.29 -10.03
N PRO A 51 -4.77 6.19 -9.26
CA PRO A 51 -5.46 4.97 -9.63
C PRO A 51 -6.96 5.20 -9.87
N PRO A 52 -7.59 4.45 -10.78
CA PRO A 52 -9.01 4.60 -11.10
C PRO A 52 -9.92 4.31 -9.89
N GLU A 53 -9.51 3.38 -9.06
CA GLU A 53 -10.16 3.09 -7.78
C GLU A 53 -9.34 3.75 -6.67
N LYS A 54 -9.94 4.67 -5.95
CA LYS A 54 -9.28 5.58 -5.00
C LYS A 54 -8.29 4.93 -4.03
N TYR A 55 -8.38 3.63 -3.80
CA TYR A 55 -7.59 2.94 -2.77
C TYR A 55 -6.93 1.66 -3.24
N VAL A 56 -7.16 1.28 -4.49
CA VAL A 56 -6.62 0.04 -5.06
C VAL A 56 -5.51 0.36 -6.04
N ILE A 57 -4.29 -0.02 -5.71
CA ILE A 57 -3.14 0.13 -6.60
C ILE A 57 -3.02 -1.15 -7.44
N THR A 58 -3.41 -1.05 -8.70
CA THR A 58 -3.30 -2.15 -9.67
C THR A 58 -2.13 -1.95 -10.61
N SER A 59 -1.75 -3.00 -11.33
CA SER A 59 -0.69 -2.95 -12.34
C SER A 59 -1.07 -2.20 -13.62
N ASP A 60 -2.36 -1.96 -13.85
CA ASP A 60 -2.86 -1.29 -15.06
C ASP A 60 -2.75 0.23 -14.94
N ILE A 61 -1.53 0.74 -15.02
CA ILE A 61 -1.21 2.17 -14.94
C ILE A 61 -1.86 2.95 -16.09
N SER A 62 -2.21 2.31 -17.20
CA SER A 62 -2.86 3.00 -18.32
C SER A 62 -4.22 3.61 -17.97
N LYS A 63 -4.87 3.07 -16.94
CA LYS A 63 -6.16 3.56 -16.45
C LYS A 63 -6.05 4.66 -15.39
N TRP A 64 -4.83 4.97 -14.95
CA TRP A 64 -4.65 5.98 -13.93
C TRP A 64 -4.83 7.38 -14.51
N THR A 65 -5.45 8.27 -13.73
CA THR A 65 -5.66 9.66 -14.14
C THR A 65 -4.37 10.44 -13.94
N TYR A 66 -3.87 11.00 -15.05
CA TYR A 66 -2.75 11.93 -15.03
C TYR A 66 -3.24 13.34 -14.72
N LYS A 67 -2.63 13.97 -13.74
CA LYS A 67 -2.88 15.37 -13.39
C LYS A 67 -1.58 16.13 -13.26
N VAL A 68 -1.55 17.32 -13.77
CA VAL A 68 -0.48 18.28 -13.55
C VAL A 68 -0.90 19.22 -12.42
N ASP A 69 -0.07 19.30 -11.40
CA ASP A 69 -0.28 20.17 -10.24
C ASP A 69 0.54 21.44 -10.44
N GLN A 70 -0.07 22.42 -11.12
CA GLN A 70 0.54 23.74 -11.29
C GLN A 70 -0.46 24.83 -11.60
N ASP A 71 -0.22 25.97 -11.01
CA ASP A 71 -0.88 27.23 -11.40
C ASP A 71 -0.29 27.81 -12.70
N ILE A 72 0.96 27.46 -13.03
CA ILE A 72 1.65 27.95 -14.23
C ILE A 72 2.29 26.76 -14.96
N VAL A 73 1.73 26.42 -16.11
CA VAL A 73 2.24 25.38 -17.00
C VAL A 73 3.21 26.02 -18.00
N PRO A 74 4.48 25.61 -18.05
CA PRO A 74 5.42 26.13 -19.03
C PRO A 74 4.98 25.89 -20.49
N GLU A 75 5.27 26.80 -21.39
CA GLU A 75 4.91 26.70 -22.80
C GLU A 75 5.40 25.39 -23.45
N TRP A 76 6.61 24.95 -23.12
CA TRP A 76 7.18 23.70 -23.63
C TRP A 76 6.36 22.47 -23.19
N TYR A 77 5.75 22.52 -22.00
CA TYR A 77 4.87 21.44 -21.54
C TYR A 77 3.52 21.49 -22.28
N SER A 78 2.94 22.67 -22.42
CA SER A 78 1.64 22.85 -23.09
C SER A 78 1.65 22.40 -24.54
N ASN A 79 2.81 22.52 -25.20
CA ASN A 79 2.96 22.12 -26.60
C ASN A 79 3.18 20.60 -26.79
N ASP A 80 3.50 19.87 -25.74
CA ASP A 80 3.93 18.45 -25.82
C ASP A 80 3.36 17.62 -24.66
N SER A 81 2.21 18.03 -24.12
CA SER A 81 1.63 17.45 -22.89
C SER A 81 1.36 15.96 -22.99
N GLU A 82 0.86 15.45 -24.11
CA GLU A 82 0.60 14.03 -24.34
C GLU A 82 1.89 13.20 -24.24
N ARG A 83 2.96 13.71 -24.81
CA ARG A 83 4.28 13.03 -24.72
C ARG A 83 4.80 12.99 -23.30
N TYR A 84 4.66 14.10 -22.54
CA TYR A 84 5.08 14.12 -21.13
C TYR A 84 4.22 13.22 -20.26
N GLU A 85 2.93 13.10 -20.56
CA GLU A 85 2.07 12.12 -19.88
C GLU A 85 2.55 10.69 -20.11
N GLU A 86 2.86 10.32 -21.34
CA GLU A 86 3.36 8.98 -21.66
C GLU A 86 4.76 8.70 -21.03
N GLU A 87 5.68 9.65 -21.11
CA GLU A 87 6.99 9.54 -20.45
C GLU A 87 6.85 9.42 -18.93
N PHE A 88 5.89 10.13 -18.33
CA PHE A 88 5.60 10.06 -16.92
C PHE A 88 5.02 8.69 -16.53
N LYS A 89 4.01 8.21 -17.23
CA LYS A 89 3.41 6.88 -17.00
C LYS A 89 4.45 5.77 -17.13
N GLU A 90 5.32 5.84 -18.12
CA GLU A 90 6.39 4.86 -18.28
C GLU A 90 7.41 4.94 -17.12
N SER A 91 7.74 6.13 -16.65
CA SER A 91 8.62 6.33 -15.50
C SER A 91 8.03 5.75 -14.21
N VAL A 92 6.72 5.95 -13.97
CA VAL A 92 6.00 5.34 -12.85
C VAL A 92 6.03 3.82 -12.95
N LYS A 93 5.71 3.28 -14.11
CA LYS A 93 5.72 1.84 -14.36
C LYS A 93 7.10 1.24 -14.10
N ASN A 94 8.15 1.90 -14.56
CA ASN A 94 9.53 1.47 -14.32
C ASN A 94 9.89 1.52 -12.83
N PHE A 95 9.46 2.57 -12.11
CA PHE A 95 9.63 2.65 -10.67
C PHE A 95 8.89 1.52 -9.93
N MET A 96 7.63 1.27 -10.28
CA MET A 96 6.84 0.21 -9.67
C MET A 96 7.48 -1.16 -9.92
N ASN A 97 7.85 -1.46 -11.16
CA ASN A 97 8.47 -2.74 -11.54
C ASN A 97 9.86 -2.94 -10.90
N LYS A 98 10.59 -1.87 -10.64
CA LYS A 98 11.89 -1.93 -9.96
C LYS A 98 11.76 -2.25 -8.47
N ASN A 99 10.73 -1.74 -7.81
CA ASN A 99 10.59 -1.79 -6.36
C ASN A 99 9.60 -2.85 -5.89
N PHE A 100 8.67 -3.26 -6.75
CA PHE A 100 7.60 -4.18 -6.42
C PHE A 100 7.49 -5.29 -7.47
N LYS A 101 6.97 -6.44 -7.05
CA LYS A 101 6.63 -7.53 -7.96
C LYS A 101 5.20 -7.36 -8.44
N GLU A 102 5.00 -7.24 -9.75
CA GLU A 102 3.67 -7.29 -10.34
C GLU A 102 3.18 -8.74 -10.41
N GLU A 103 2.02 -9.02 -9.84
CA GLU A 103 1.39 -10.32 -9.86
C GLU A 103 -0.12 -10.25 -9.58
N PHE A 104 -0.92 -11.02 -10.28
CA PHE A 104 -2.39 -11.03 -10.17
C PHE A 104 -3.06 -9.67 -10.44
N GLY A 105 -2.40 -8.78 -11.17
CA GLY A 105 -2.88 -7.42 -11.41
C GLY A 105 -2.61 -6.44 -10.27
N TYR A 106 -1.81 -6.82 -9.28
CA TYR A 106 -1.40 -5.99 -8.14
C TYR A 106 0.11 -5.95 -7.99
N TYR A 107 0.60 -4.95 -7.26
CA TYR A 107 2.00 -4.86 -6.87
C TYR A 107 2.21 -5.42 -5.47
N TRP A 108 3.31 -6.16 -5.29
CA TRP A 108 3.63 -6.86 -4.06
C TRP A 108 5.04 -6.56 -3.57
N THR A 109 5.17 -6.36 -2.26
CA THR A 109 6.47 -6.36 -1.57
C THR A 109 6.74 -7.74 -1.02
N ASN A 110 7.91 -8.30 -1.36
CA ASN A 110 8.33 -9.62 -0.92
C ASN A 110 9.33 -9.52 0.22
N ILE A 111 8.95 -9.97 1.41
CA ILE A 111 9.79 -9.97 2.60
C ILE A 111 10.18 -11.40 2.94
N ARG A 112 11.47 -11.70 2.89
CA ARG A 112 12.00 -13.01 3.26
C ARG A 112 12.26 -13.08 4.77
N MET A 113 11.66 -14.03 5.46
CA MET A 113 11.81 -14.30 6.89
C MET A 113 11.60 -15.78 7.19
N ASP A 114 12.45 -16.37 8.03
CA ASP A 114 12.31 -17.74 8.56
C ASP A 114 12.09 -18.80 7.47
N GLY A 115 12.82 -18.73 6.36
CA GLY A 115 12.68 -19.67 5.24
C GLY A 115 11.37 -19.53 4.46
N LYS A 116 10.66 -18.42 4.60
CA LYS A 116 9.40 -18.10 3.93
C LYS A 116 9.49 -16.76 3.22
N ILE A 117 8.63 -16.58 2.23
CA ILE A 117 8.41 -15.30 1.55
C ILE A 117 7.02 -14.82 1.92
N TYR A 118 6.96 -13.65 2.52
CA TYR A 118 5.72 -12.93 2.82
C TYR A 118 5.47 -11.92 1.70
N HIS A 119 4.39 -12.10 0.97
CA HIS A 119 3.97 -11.25 -0.14
C HIS A 119 2.91 -10.28 0.35
N PHE A 120 3.30 -9.05 0.68
CA PHE A 120 2.37 -8.01 1.10
C PHE A 120 1.92 -7.19 -0.11
N MET A 121 0.62 -6.98 -0.24
CA MET A 121 0.11 -6.08 -1.26
C MET A 121 0.62 -4.66 -1.02
N TYR A 122 1.10 -4.02 -2.07
CA TYR A 122 1.38 -2.60 -2.07
C TYR A 122 0.07 -1.87 -2.34
N GLY A 123 -0.49 -1.22 -1.31
CA GLY A 123 -1.83 -0.65 -1.32
C GLY A 123 -2.85 -1.48 -0.55
N VAL A 124 -4.12 -1.17 -0.71
CA VAL A 124 -5.26 -1.86 -0.09
C VAL A 124 -6.18 -2.41 -1.17
N ILE A 125 -6.80 -3.57 -0.91
CA ILE A 125 -7.68 -4.22 -1.89
C ILE A 125 -9.08 -3.65 -1.89
N THR A 126 -9.50 -3.13 -0.75
CA THR A 126 -10.81 -2.48 -0.53
C THR A 126 -10.81 -1.68 0.76
N HIS A 127 -11.89 -0.93 1.01
CA HIS A 127 -12.20 -0.31 2.29
C HIS A 127 -13.48 -0.92 2.82
N MET A 128 -13.46 -1.35 4.06
CA MET A 128 -14.66 -1.91 4.69
C MET A 128 -14.52 -1.89 6.22
N SER A 129 -15.65 -2.08 6.91
CA SER A 129 -15.65 -2.33 8.34
C SER A 129 -14.98 -3.67 8.65
N PHE A 130 -14.39 -3.76 9.83
CA PHE A 130 -13.81 -5.00 10.28
C PHE A 130 -14.88 -6.08 10.52
N GLY A 131 -15.96 -5.70 11.20
CA GLY A 131 -17.08 -6.57 11.51
C GLY A 131 -17.93 -6.01 12.66
N SER A 132 -18.83 -6.81 13.20
CA SER A 132 -19.68 -6.43 14.35
C SER A 132 -18.97 -6.56 15.71
N ASN A 133 -17.77 -7.12 15.74
CA ASN A 133 -16.89 -7.24 16.90
C ASN A 133 -15.44 -7.37 16.41
N ASN A 134 -14.49 -7.33 17.34
CA ASN A 134 -13.07 -7.37 17.03
C ASN A 134 -12.47 -8.78 16.88
N ASN A 135 -13.31 -9.82 16.77
CA ASN A 135 -12.87 -11.18 16.51
C ASN A 135 -12.62 -11.41 15.02
N TYR A 136 -11.36 -11.47 14.62
CA TYR A 136 -11.00 -11.70 13.21
C TYR A 136 -11.57 -13.00 12.64
N THR A 137 -11.78 -14.03 13.47
CA THR A 137 -12.36 -15.31 13.02
C THR A 137 -13.72 -15.11 12.35
N GLU A 138 -14.53 -14.19 12.86
CA GLU A 138 -15.90 -13.91 12.42
C GLU A 138 -16.00 -12.63 11.57
N SER A 139 -14.86 -11.94 11.36
CA SER A 139 -14.85 -10.63 10.72
C SER A 139 -15.36 -10.66 9.28
N ALA A 140 -15.96 -9.54 8.87
CA ALA A 140 -16.35 -9.32 7.48
C ALA A 140 -15.14 -9.34 6.54
N ILE A 141 -14.00 -8.85 7.00
CA ILE A 141 -12.73 -8.85 6.25
C ILE A 141 -12.28 -10.26 5.93
N ARG A 142 -12.22 -11.14 6.93
CA ARG A 142 -11.79 -12.53 6.71
C ARG A 142 -12.72 -13.27 5.75
N LYS A 143 -14.02 -13.08 5.89
CA LYS A 143 -15.00 -13.64 4.97
C LYS A 143 -14.77 -13.14 3.55
N TYR A 144 -14.64 -11.83 3.38
CA TYR A 144 -14.34 -11.21 2.09
C TYR A 144 -13.08 -11.79 1.45
N LEU A 145 -11.97 -11.87 2.19
CA LEU A 145 -10.70 -12.38 1.66
C LEU A 145 -10.75 -13.87 1.27
N LYS A 146 -11.53 -14.68 2.00
CA LYS A 146 -11.73 -16.11 1.65
C LYS A 146 -12.52 -16.30 0.36
N GLU A 147 -13.50 -15.44 0.10
CA GLU A 147 -14.38 -15.49 -1.07
C GLU A 147 -13.78 -14.75 -2.27
N TYR A 148 -12.79 -13.89 -2.05
CA TYR A 148 -12.23 -13.07 -3.11
C TYR A 148 -11.44 -13.91 -4.12
N LYS A 149 -11.65 -13.64 -5.40
CA LYS A 149 -11.01 -14.38 -6.52
C LYS A 149 -9.51 -14.54 -6.35
N LEU A 150 -8.83 -13.53 -5.82
CA LEU A 150 -7.39 -13.53 -5.60
C LEU A 150 -6.92 -14.71 -4.73
N ALA A 151 -7.67 -15.12 -3.71
CA ALA A 151 -7.32 -16.28 -2.89
C ALA A 151 -7.29 -17.58 -3.70
N LYS A 152 -8.20 -17.71 -4.67
CA LYS A 152 -8.22 -18.83 -5.61
C LYS A 152 -7.03 -18.74 -6.58
N ASP A 153 -6.80 -17.59 -7.18
CA ASP A 153 -5.71 -17.39 -8.16
C ASP A 153 -4.32 -17.69 -7.52
N ILE A 154 -4.15 -17.30 -6.25
CA ILE A 154 -2.94 -17.64 -5.46
C ILE A 154 -2.82 -19.17 -5.28
N LYS A 155 -3.91 -19.84 -4.89
CA LYS A 155 -3.93 -21.30 -4.75
C LYS A 155 -3.60 -22.02 -6.04
N ASP A 156 -4.21 -21.59 -7.12
CA ASP A 156 -4.01 -22.20 -8.45
C ASP A 156 -2.56 -22.05 -8.94
N LYS A 157 -1.92 -20.92 -8.62
CA LYS A 157 -0.54 -20.64 -9.04
C LYS A 157 0.52 -21.31 -8.16
N TYR A 158 0.38 -21.21 -6.85
CA TYR A 158 1.42 -21.61 -5.90
C TYR A 158 1.23 -23.02 -5.31
N GLY A 159 -0.01 -23.53 -5.33
CA GLY A 159 -0.30 -24.90 -4.89
C GLY A 159 0.29 -25.23 -3.52
N ASN A 160 1.08 -26.30 -3.49
CA ASN A 160 1.72 -26.79 -2.25
C ASN A 160 2.84 -25.89 -1.69
N SER A 161 3.24 -24.86 -2.42
CA SER A 161 4.21 -23.89 -1.93
C SER A 161 3.59 -22.87 -0.97
N ILE A 162 2.25 -22.80 -0.89
CA ILE A 162 1.56 -21.93 0.03
C ILE A 162 1.75 -22.41 1.46
N VAL A 163 2.09 -21.48 2.33
CA VAL A 163 2.13 -21.69 3.78
C VAL A 163 0.96 -20.91 4.40
N PRO A 164 -0.07 -21.60 4.92
CA PRO A 164 -1.14 -20.90 5.62
C PRO A 164 -0.59 -20.08 6.79
N PHE A 165 -1.16 -18.91 6.98
CA PHE A 165 -0.76 -18.04 8.08
C PHE A 165 -1.32 -18.56 9.40
N GLU A 166 -0.42 -18.91 10.34
CA GLU A 166 -0.81 -19.19 11.71
C GLU A 166 -1.00 -17.86 12.45
N ASN A 167 -2.25 -17.42 12.52
CA ASN A 167 -2.64 -16.15 13.10
C ASN A 167 -3.11 -16.35 14.55
N LYS A 168 -2.27 -15.99 15.50
CA LYS A 168 -2.64 -15.93 16.91
C LYS A 168 -3.41 -14.63 17.14
N LEU A 169 -4.67 -14.75 17.56
CA LEU A 169 -5.54 -13.60 17.84
C LEU A 169 -5.36 -13.09 19.27
N LEU A 170 -4.10 -12.90 19.63
CA LEU A 170 -3.72 -12.36 20.93
C LEU A 170 -4.03 -10.88 20.96
N SER A 171 -4.75 -10.43 22.00
CA SER A 171 -5.02 -8.99 22.19
C SER A 171 -3.76 -8.25 22.64
N MET A 172 -3.78 -6.92 22.55
CA MET A 172 -2.65 -6.08 22.96
C MET A 172 -2.30 -6.24 24.43
N ASP A 173 -3.25 -6.60 25.27
CA ASP A 173 -3.06 -6.86 26.71
C ASP A 173 -2.83 -8.34 27.05
N GLY A 174 -2.65 -9.19 26.02
CA GLY A 174 -2.15 -10.57 26.18
C GLY A 174 -3.21 -11.66 26.38
N PHE A 175 -4.51 -11.36 26.15
CA PHE A 175 -5.58 -12.37 26.23
C PHE A 175 -5.76 -13.08 24.89
N ASP A 176 -6.05 -14.37 24.92
CA ASP A 176 -6.18 -15.27 23.77
C ASP A 176 -7.60 -15.81 23.57
N ASP A 177 -8.62 -15.07 24.00
CA ASP A 177 -10.02 -15.49 23.97
C ASP A 177 -10.47 -16.01 22.58
N TYR A 178 -9.86 -15.53 21.51
CA TYR A 178 -10.20 -15.87 20.12
C TYR A 178 -9.35 -16.99 19.51
N GLY A 179 -8.31 -17.44 20.23
CA GLY A 179 -7.48 -18.57 19.83
C GLY A 179 -6.60 -18.32 18.60
N VAL A 180 -6.49 -19.33 17.74
CA VAL A 180 -5.56 -19.35 16.61
C VAL A 180 -6.24 -19.78 15.32
N ILE A 181 -6.04 -19.02 14.24
CA ILE A 181 -6.44 -19.38 12.88
C ILE A 181 -5.24 -20.00 12.15
N LYS A 182 -5.44 -21.10 11.40
CA LYS A 182 -4.36 -21.84 10.73
C LYS A 182 -4.63 -22.16 9.26
N ASP A 183 -5.73 -21.67 8.69
CA ASP A 183 -6.20 -22.09 7.36
C ASP A 183 -6.31 -20.95 6.33
N ASP A 184 -5.93 -19.73 6.69
CA ASP A 184 -6.02 -18.59 5.79
C ASP A 184 -4.83 -18.57 4.81
N VAL A 185 -5.16 -18.62 3.53
CA VAL A 185 -4.20 -18.44 2.43
C VAL A 185 -3.94 -16.96 2.19
N LEU A 186 -4.99 -16.16 2.19
CA LEU A 186 -4.94 -14.71 2.09
C LEU A 186 -5.47 -14.12 3.38
N SER A 187 -4.70 -13.29 4.05
CA SER A 187 -5.03 -12.73 5.36
C SER A 187 -4.56 -11.29 5.46
N ILE A 188 -4.98 -10.58 6.50
CA ILE A 188 -4.35 -9.31 6.90
C ILE A 188 -3.31 -9.57 8.00
N PRO A 189 -2.26 -8.72 8.12
CA PRO A 189 -1.24 -8.91 9.14
C PRO A 189 -1.83 -8.72 10.55
N ASN A 190 -1.26 -9.42 11.52
CA ASN A 190 -1.43 -9.09 12.92
C ASN A 190 -0.29 -8.15 13.38
N PHE A 191 -0.42 -7.61 14.58
CA PHE A 191 0.56 -6.70 15.17
C PHE A 191 1.97 -7.30 15.25
N ASP A 192 2.09 -8.58 15.63
CA ASP A 192 3.39 -9.23 15.76
C ASP A 192 4.09 -9.37 14.41
N LEU A 193 3.36 -9.74 13.37
CA LEU A 193 3.90 -9.81 12.01
C LEU A 193 4.29 -8.41 11.51
N PHE A 194 3.46 -7.40 11.76
CA PHE A 194 3.75 -6.02 11.40
C PHE A 194 5.07 -5.56 12.03
N ARG A 195 5.24 -5.73 13.35
CA ARG A 195 6.49 -5.40 14.06
C ARG A 195 7.69 -6.17 13.52
N LYS A 196 7.52 -7.46 13.23
CA LYS A 196 8.57 -8.31 12.69
C LYS A 196 9.04 -7.89 11.32
N CYS A 197 8.16 -7.36 10.49
CA CYS A 197 8.51 -6.79 9.20
C CYS A 197 9.31 -5.49 9.36
N GLY A 198 8.92 -4.64 10.30
CA GLY A 198 9.56 -3.35 10.56
C GLY A 198 9.62 -2.48 9.29
N ASN A 199 10.73 -1.79 9.10
CA ASN A 199 10.96 -0.90 7.96
C ASN A 199 11.07 -1.60 6.59
N ARG A 200 11.01 -2.93 6.53
CA ARG A 200 10.95 -3.67 5.26
C ARG A 200 9.56 -3.67 4.64
N LEU A 201 8.53 -3.39 5.44
CA LEU A 201 7.17 -3.23 4.93
C LEU A 201 6.97 -1.77 4.52
N PRO A 202 6.80 -1.48 3.22
CA PRO A 202 6.61 -0.10 2.76
C PRO A 202 5.37 0.52 3.40
N LEU A 203 5.46 1.77 3.75
CA LEU A 203 4.30 2.57 4.13
C LEU A 203 3.34 2.66 2.95
N ILE A 204 2.06 2.75 3.26
CA ILE A 204 1.00 3.07 2.31
C ILE A 204 0.17 4.20 2.89
N ASP A 205 -0.36 5.06 2.05
CA ASP A 205 -1.03 6.30 2.45
C ASP A 205 -2.43 6.12 3.04
N TYR A 206 -2.71 4.94 3.53
CA TYR A 206 -3.99 4.61 4.11
C TYR A 206 -3.82 3.89 5.42
N PRO A 207 -4.59 4.27 6.42
CA PRO A 207 -4.76 3.41 7.59
C PRO A 207 -5.43 2.11 7.17
N TYR A 208 -4.97 1.01 7.72
CA TYR A 208 -5.49 -0.32 7.40
C TYR A 208 -5.59 -1.21 8.63
N TRP A 209 -6.57 -2.08 8.59
CA TRP A 209 -6.84 -3.04 9.66
C TRP A 209 -5.69 -4.04 9.85
N LEU A 210 -5.39 -4.32 11.12
CA LEU A 210 -4.69 -5.52 11.53
C LEU A 210 -5.69 -6.54 12.09
N SER A 211 -5.28 -7.81 12.19
CA SER A 211 -6.14 -8.85 12.75
C SER A 211 -6.03 -8.95 14.29
N THR A 212 -5.34 -8.05 14.93
CA THR A 212 -5.12 -8.02 16.38
C THR A 212 -6.22 -7.25 17.09
N PRO A 213 -6.98 -7.86 18.00
CA PRO A 213 -7.93 -7.13 18.83
C PRO A 213 -7.20 -6.23 19.83
N ASN A 214 -7.72 -5.04 20.11
CA ASN A 214 -7.17 -4.19 21.15
C ASN A 214 -7.33 -4.82 22.52
N GLN A 215 -8.55 -5.21 22.86
CA GLN A 215 -8.94 -5.99 24.03
C GLN A 215 -9.87 -7.13 23.62
N THR A 216 -10.26 -7.98 24.55
CA THR A 216 -11.15 -9.11 24.29
C THR A 216 -12.26 -9.17 25.35
N PRO A 217 -13.30 -10.02 25.19
CA PRO A 217 -14.38 -10.17 26.14
C PRO A 217 -13.94 -10.39 27.58
N SER A 218 -12.82 -11.08 27.83
CA SER A 218 -12.26 -11.21 29.19
C SER A 218 -11.91 -9.87 29.83
N ARG A 219 -11.71 -8.82 29.03
CA ARG A 219 -11.55 -7.44 29.48
C ARG A 219 -12.81 -6.59 29.30
N LYS A 220 -13.94 -7.21 28.96
CA LYS A 220 -15.25 -6.59 28.74
C LYS A 220 -15.27 -5.61 27.55
N ASP A 221 -14.35 -5.76 26.61
CA ASP A 221 -14.35 -4.99 25.38
C ASP A 221 -14.11 -5.90 24.18
N SER A 222 -14.91 -5.72 23.15
CA SER A 222 -14.79 -6.42 21.88
C SER A 222 -15.02 -5.48 20.68
N SER A 223 -14.83 -4.16 20.89
CA SER A 223 -15.18 -3.14 19.91
C SER A 223 -13.97 -2.65 19.10
N TYR A 224 -12.77 -2.66 19.67
CA TYR A 224 -11.61 -2.02 19.06
C TYR A 224 -10.61 -3.02 18.48
N VAL A 225 -10.13 -2.69 17.28
CA VAL A 225 -9.13 -3.47 16.53
C VAL A 225 -7.91 -2.61 16.26
N GLN A 226 -6.74 -3.22 16.31
CA GLN A 226 -5.50 -2.51 15.95
C GLN A 226 -5.48 -2.15 14.47
N ILE A 227 -4.93 -0.98 14.18
CA ILE A 227 -4.69 -0.47 12.83
C ILE A 227 -3.23 -0.07 12.68
N ALA A 228 -2.75 -0.06 11.45
CA ALA A 228 -1.52 0.64 11.09
C ALA A 228 -1.90 1.90 10.32
N ASP A 229 -1.45 3.05 10.79
CA ASP A 229 -1.70 4.33 10.15
C ASP A 229 -0.76 4.55 8.95
N SER A 230 -1.05 5.55 8.14
CA SER A 230 -0.33 5.90 6.93
C SER A 230 1.14 6.29 7.16
N ASP A 231 1.48 6.77 8.33
CA ASP A 231 2.84 7.10 8.75
C ASP A 231 3.57 5.93 9.44
N GLY A 232 2.89 4.77 9.56
CA GLY A 232 3.42 3.56 10.20
C GLY A 232 3.26 3.52 11.71
N PHE A 233 2.60 4.50 12.31
CA PHE A 233 2.19 4.42 13.72
C PHE A 233 1.08 3.39 13.91
N MET A 234 1.04 2.86 15.10
CA MET A 234 0.01 1.92 15.51
C MET A 234 -1.04 2.67 16.32
N ASP A 235 -2.30 2.40 15.98
CA ASP A 235 -3.45 2.91 16.70
C ASP A 235 -4.54 1.82 16.74
N TYR A 236 -5.69 2.14 17.25
CA TYR A 236 -6.86 1.25 17.23
C TYR A 236 -8.11 2.02 16.82
N ASP A 237 -9.05 1.30 16.26
CA ASP A 237 -10.30 1.89 15.82
C ASP A 237 -11.49 0.98 16.05
N ASP A 238 -12.69 1.55 16.02
CA ASP A 238 -13.93 0.81 16.19
C ASP A 238 -14.13 -0.17 15.03
N CYS A 239 -14.46 -1.42 15.36
CA CYS A 239 -14.55 -2.50 14.39
C CYS A 239 -15.67 -2.34 13.35
N ASP A 240 -16.64 -1.48 13.57
CA ASP A 240 -17.73 -1.19 12.62
C ASP A 240 -17.47 0.04 11.73
N TRP A 241 -16.35 0.75 11.93
CA TRP A 241 -15.97 1.86 11.06
C TRP A 241 -15.63 1.38 9.64
N GLY A 242 -16.35 1.91 8.63
CA GLY A 242 -16.29 1.42 7.26
C GLY A 242 -15.25 2.07 6.34
N VAL A 243 -14.31 2.90 6.85
CA VAL A 243 -13.39 3.70 6.01
C VAL A 243 -11.96 3.18 5.94
N LEU A 244 -11.60 2.15 6.71
CA LEU A 244 -10.24 1.67 6.78
C LEU A 244 -9.92 0.61 5.72
N GLY A 245 -8.65 0.59 5.33
CA GLY A 245 -8.15 -0.26 4.27
C GLY A 245 -8.01 -1.73 4.67
N VAL A 246 -8.14 -2.61 3.71
CA VAL A 246 -7.79 -4.03 3.82
C VAL A 246 -6.52 -4.27 3.03
N ARG A 247 -5.39 -4.45 3.71
CA ARG A 247 -4.08 -4.73 3.11
C ARG A 247 -3.75 -6.22 3.23
N PRO A 248 -4.00 -7.03 2.20
CA PRO A 248 -3.79 -8.46 2.28
C PRO A 248 -2.33 -8.86 2.09
N PHE A 249 -2.01 -10.05 2.60
CA PHE A 249 -0.76 -10.76 2.31
C PHE A 249 -1.00 -12.27 2.22
N PHE A 250 -0.05 -12.96 1.59
CA PHE A 250 0.04 -14.43 1.59
C PHE A 250 1.50 -14.86 1.78
N ILE A 251 1.70 -16.17 2.06
CA ILE A 251 3.03 -16.70 2.36
C ILE A 251 3.32 -17.90 1.47
N THR A 252 4.57 -17.96 0.96
CA THR A 252 5.09 -19.15 0.28
C THR A 252 6.37 -19.64 0.93
N VAL A 253 6.73 -20.90 0.68
CA VAL A 253 8.09 -21.37 0.93
C VAL A 253 9.10 -20.58 0.09
N SER A 254 10.30 -20.35 0.61
CA SER A 254 11.34 -19.63 -0.12
C SER A 254 12.13 -20.52 -1.09
#